data_dddb9afa710cdaf64a7d80c7797eba06
#
_entry.id   dddb9afa710cdaf64a7d80c7797eba06
#
_cell.length_a   1.000
_cell.length_b   1.000
_cell.length_c   1.000
_cell.angle_alpha   90.00
_cell.angle_beta   90.00
_cell.angle_gamma   90.00
#
_symmetry.space_group_name_H-M   'P 1'
#
loop_
_entity.id
_entity.type
_entity.pdbx_description
1 polymer ?
#
loop_
_entity_poly.entity_id
_entity_poly.type
_entity_poly.pdbx_seq_one_letter_code
_entity_poly.pdbx_strand_id
1 'polypeptide(L)'
;MSGLPCNERMDCTQCPKAVENSIHYTHNKKGFHLPPHKCETNILFFLLKGQILINSEEYAGTIINPGEFVLQAIASKVEILAMTDSEGILYTFDDPKAFCYDRYTYILKNVPPPLISEPLKIKPEIKLFLEGVTSYLNIDKICKELLEFKRKELYYLLAHYYTDYELSPIVHLSLIHISEPTRRS
;
A
#
# COMPACT_ATOMS: atom_id res chain seq x y z
N MET A 1 -20.76 -28.07 -17.64
CA MET A 1 -20.11 -26.95 -16.96
C MET A 1 -19.92 -27.36 -15.51
N SER A 2 -18.69 -27.45 -15.03
CA SER A 2 -18.42 -27.83 -13.63
C SER A 2 -18.94 -26.71 -12.73
N GLY A 3 -19.87 -27.04 -11.82
CA GLY A 3 -20.43 -26.10 -10.86
C GLY A 3 -19.46 -25.71 -9.73
N LEU A 4 -18.16 -25.81 -9.97
CA LEU A 4 -17.12 -25.47 -8.99
C LEU A 4 -16.99 -23.95 -8.81
N PRO A 5 -16.78 -23.48 -7.58
CA PRO A 5 -16.43 -22.10 -7.31
C PRO A 5 -15.18 -21.66 -8.08
N CYS A 6 -15.02 -20.36 -8.33
CA CYS A 6 -13.94 -19.84 -9.16
C CYS A 6 -12.54 -20.23 -8.64
N ASN A 7 -12.35 -20.23 -7.33
CA ASN A 7 -11.09 -20.60 -6.67
C ASN A 7 -10.72 -22.10 -6.79
N GLU A 8 -11.67 -22.96 -7.14
CA GLU A 8 -11.46 -24.40 -7.35
C GLU A 8 -11.24 -24.76 -8.83
N ARG A 9 -11.41 -23.80 -9.76
CA ARG A 9 -11.20 -24.03 -11.19
C ARG A 9 -9.71 -24.00 -11.55
N MET A 10 -9.18 -25.12 -12.03
CA MET A 10 -7.78 -25.23 -12.45
C MET A 10 -7.45 -24.49 -13.75
N ASP A 11 -8.45 -24.20 -14.57
CA ASP A 11 -8.37 -23.63 -15.91
C ASP A 11 -8.68 -22.12 -15.96
N CYS A 12 -8.88 -21.47 -14.82
CA CYS A 12 -9.16 -20.05 -14.78
C CYS A 12 -7.89 -19.23 -15.06
N THR A 13 -7.86 -18.57 -16.22
CA THR A 13 -6.75 -17.68 -16.64
C THR A 13 -6.70 -16.37 -15.84
N GLN A 14 -7.77 -16.04 -15.09
CA GLN A 14 -7.88 -14.83 -14.27
C GLN A 14 -7.42 -15.05 -12.81
N CYS A 15 -6.92 -16.24 -12.49
CA CYS A 15 -6.37 -16.55 -11.17
C CYS A 15 -4.85 -16.77 -11.27
N PRO A 16 -4.04 -15.69 -11.38
CA PRO A 16 -2.59 -15.81 -11.39
C PRO A 16 -2.08 -16.36 -10.06
N LYS A 17 -0.91 -16.99 -10.09
CA LYS A 17 -0.20 -17.35 -8.87
C LYS A 17 0.13 -16.06 -8.07
N ALA A 18 0.14 -16.16 -6.76
CA ALA A 18 0.24 -15.04 -5.81
C ALA A 18 1.37 -14.01 -6.05
N VAL A 19 2.35 -14.32 -6.88
CA VAL A 19 3.52 -13.46 -7.18
C VAL A 19 3.18 -12.21 -8.03
N GLU A 20 2.02 -12.19 -8.70
CA GLU A 20 1.63 -11.07 -9.60
C GLU A 20 0.57 -10.14 -8.96
N ASN A 21 0.29 -10.30 -7.68
CA ASN A 21 -0.75 -9.54 -7.00
C ASN A 21 -0.25 -8.17 -6.56
N SER A 22 -1.09 -7.15 -6.70
CA SER A 22 -0.85 -5.81 -6.16
C SER A 22 -1.06 -5.72 -4.64
N ILE A 23 -1.46 -6.81 -3.99
CA ILE A 23 -1.71 -6.88 -2.55
C ILE A 23 -0.98 -8.09 -2.00
N HIS A 24 -0.14 -7.88 -0.98
CA HIS A 24 0.66 -8.93 -0.35
C HIS A 24 0.52 -8.89 1.16
N TYR A 25 0.30 -10.05 1.78
CA TYR A 25 0.44 -10.22 3.20
C TYR A 25 1.90 -10.49 3.55
N THR A 26 2.42 -9.80 4.57
CA THR A 26 3.80 -9.94 5.01
C THR A 26 3.87 -10.43 6.44
N HIS A 27 4.82 -11.32 6.71
CA HIS A 27 5.17 -11.76 8.04
C HIS A 27 6.68 -11.70 8.18
N ASN A 28 7.16 -10.86 9.08
CA ASN A 28 8.58 -10.66 9.32
C ASN A 28 8.92 -11.04 10.77
N LYS A 29 9.97 -11.82 10.96
CA LYS A 29 10.50 -12.13 12.27
C LYS A 29 11.27 -10.95 12.84
N LYS A 30 11.29 -10.83 14.17
CA LYS A 30 12.15 -9.86 14.87
C LYS A 30 13.57 -9.92 14.34
N GLY A 31 14.15 -8.75 14.03
CA GLY A 31 15.49 -8.62 13.46
C GLY A 31 15.55 -8.79 11.94
N PHE A 32 14.42 -9.04 11.24
CA PHE A 32 14.40 -8.96 9.79
C PHE A 32 14.81 -7.55 9.35
N HIS A 33 15.83 -7.47 8.52
CA HIS A 33 16.38 -6.23 8.01
C HIS A 33 16.36 -6.22 6.49
N LEU A 34 15.62 -5.28 5.94
CA LEU A 34 15.64 -4.96 4.52
C LEU A 34 16.59 -3.76 4.36
N PRO A 35 17.78 -3.96 3.76
CA PRO A 35 18.77 -2.89 3.63
C PRO A 35 18.24 -1.79 2.71
N PRO A 36 18.87 -0.60 2.74
CA PRO A 36 18.46 0.53 1.92
C PRO A 36 18.32 0.13 0.44
N HIS A 37 17.12 0.21 -0.10
CA HIS A 37 16.80 -0.12 -1.50
C HIS A 37 15.86 0.94 -2.07
N LYS A 38 15.82 1.03 -3.39
CA LYS A 38 14.94 1.96 -4.10
C LYS A 38 13.60 1.29 -4.38
N CYS A 39 12.50 1.96 -4.04
CA CYS A 39 11.16 1.48 -4.35
C CYS A 39 10.90 1.56 -5.87
N GLU A 40 10.43 0.47 -6.48
CA GLU A 40 10.09 0.41 -7.90
C GLU A 40 8.66 0.88 -8.19
N THR A 41 7.80 0.92 -7.19
CA THR A 41 6.39 1.33 -7.26
C THR A 41 5.99 2.05 -5.99
N ASN A 42 4.85 2.73 -5.99
CA ASN A 42 4.26 3.26 -4.76
C ASN A 42 3.70 2.11 -3.91
N ILE A 43 3.94 2.17 -2.60
CA ILE A 43 3.52 1.13 -1.65
C ILE A 43 2.80 1.76 -0.48
N LEU A 44 1.55 1.37 -0.23
CA LEU A 44 0.91 1.59 1.07
C LEU A 44 1.19 0.37 1.94
N PHE A 45 1.82 0.58 3.08
CA PHE A 45 2.14 -0.47 4.03
C PHE A 45 1.31 -0.29 5.30
N PHE A 46 0.39 -1.23 5.56
CA PHE A 46 -0.48 -1.27 6.73
C PHE A 46 0.10 -2.25 7.75
N LEU A 47 0.51 -1.77 8.92
CA LEU A 47 1.02 -2.63 10.00
C LEU A 47 -0.13 -3.11 10.88
N LEU A 48 -0.35 -4.43 10.91
CA LEU A 48 -1.41 -5.07 11.70
C LEU A 48 -0.93 -5.51 13.07
N LYS A 49 0.31 -6.02 13.16
CA LYS A 49 0.92 -6.49 14.42
C LYS A 49 2.41 -6.15 14.45
N GLY A 50 2.96 -6.08 15.65
CA GLY A 50 4.39 -5.85 15.87
C GLY A 50 4.79 -4.39 15.73
N GLN A 51 6.11 -4.15 15.59
CA GLN A 51 6.70 -2.83 15.40
C GLN A 51 7.78 -2.88 14.34
N ILE A 52 7.81 -1.88 13.48
CA ILE A 52 8.78 -1.73 12.40
C ILE A 52 9.42 -0.34 12.50
N LEU A 53 10.73 -0.30 12.44
CA LEU A 53 11.48 0.94 12.21
C LEU A 53 11.64 1.12 10.71
N ILE A 54 11.22 2.26 10.20
CA ILE A 54 11.42 2.68 8.82
C ILE A 54 12.37 3.88 8.78
N ASN A 55 13.25 3.87 7.80
CA ASN A 55 14.17 4.96 7.55
C ASN A 55 14.16 5.29 6.05
N SER A 56 13.62 6.45 5.70
CA SER A 56 13.57 7.00 4.35
C SER A 56 13.66 8.52 4.41
N GLU A 57 13.66 9.18 3.26
CA GLU A 57 13.62 10.65 3.20
C GLU A 57 12.33 11.20 3.81
N GLU A 58 11.22 10.48 3.64
CA GLU A 58 9.90 10.86 4.14
C GLU A 58 9.70 10.50 5.62
N TYR A 59 10.36 9.42 6.10
CA TYR A 59 10.19 8.86 7.44
C TYR A 59 11.56 8.60 8.09
N ALA A 60 12.24 9.65 8.52
CA ALA A 60 13.57 9.55 9.10
C ALA A 60 13.56 8.88 10.50
N GLY A 61 13.92 7.60 10.56
CA GLY A 61 13.99 6.84 11.80
C GLY A 61 12.65 6.69 12.54
N THR A 62 11.56 6.55 11.80
CA THR A 62 10.20 6.50 12.35
C THR A 62 9.80 5.08 12.73
N ILE A 63 9.22 4.91 13.92
CA ILE A 63 8.63 3.64 14.36
C ILE A 63 7.16 3.60 13.95
N ILE A 64 6.79 2.56 13.19
CA ILE A 64 5.41 2.25 12.85
C ILE A 64 4.86 1.27 13.89
N ASN A 65 3.70 1.57 14.44
CA ASN A 65 3.01 0.76 15.43
C ASN A 65 1.80 0.02 14.82
N PRO A 66 1.29 -1.03 15.47
CA PRO A 66 0.08 -1.69 15.02
C PRO A 66 -1.10 -0.71 14.87
N GLY A 67 -1.82 -0.83 13.76
CA GLY A 67 -2.92 0.09 13.45
C GLY A 67 -2.47 1.40 12.81
N GLU A 68 -1.24 1.45 12.30
CA GLU A 68 -0.72 2.55 11.51
C GLU A 68 -0.36 2.08 10.09
N PHE A 69 -0.32 3.03 9.16
CA PHE A 69 0.18 2.80 7.81
C PHE A 69 1.01 3.98 7.29
N VAL A 70 1.85 3.69 6.33
CA VAL A 70 2.73 4.65 5.65
C VAL A 70 2.64 4.50 4.14
N LEU A 71 2.95 5.56 3.42
CA LEU A 71 3.23 5.52 2.00
C LEU A 71 4.74 5.51 1.76
N GLN A 72 5.20 4.58 0.95
CA GLN A 72 6.53 4.57 0.35
C GLN A 72 6.38 5.00 -1.10
N ALA A 73 6.94 6.12 -1.46
CA ALA A 73 6.85 6.61 -2.83
C ALA A 73 7.76 5.81 -3.78
N ILE A 74 7.34 5.69 -5.03
CA ILE A 74 8.22 5.19 -6.11
C ILE A 74 9.53 6.00 -6.12
N ALA A 75 10.64 5.33 -6.36
CA ALA A 75 12.00 5.89 -6.38
C ALA A 75 12.55 6.37 -5.03
N SER A 76 11.77 6.42 -3.94
CA SER A 76 12.28 6.69 -2.60
C SER A 76 13.23 5.56 -2.16
N LYS A 77 14.25 5.93 -1.37
CA LYS A 77 15.18 4.98 -0.80
C LYS A 77 14.71 4.65 0.62
N VAL A 78 14.43 3.38 0.87
CA VAL A 78 13.87 2.91 2.14
C VAL A 78 14.70 1.81 2.75
N GLU A 79 14.82 1.84 4.06
CA GLU A 79 15.38 0.79 4.92
C GLU A 79 14.33 0.39 5.96
N ILE A 80 14.20 -0.91 6.22
CA ILE A 80 13.17 -1.44 7.14
C ILE A 80 13.84 -2.41 8.12
N LEU A 81 13.53 -2.25 9.42
CA LEU A 81 13.92 -3.17 10.47
C LEU A 81 12.70 -3.60 11.29
N ALA A 82 12.42 -4.89 11.34
CA ALA A 82 11.40 -5.45 12.21
C ALA A 82 11.91 -5.49 13.66
N MET A 83 11.39 -4.63 14.53
CA MET A 83 11.77 -4.55 15.94
C MET A 83 11.18 -5.68 16.77
N THR A 84 10.04 -6.21 16.33
CA THR A 84 9.36 -7.38 16.88
C THR A 84 8.88 -8.27 15.73
N ASP A 85 8.38 -9.48 16.03
CA ASP A 85 7.61 -10.24 15.03
C ASP A 85 6.47 -9.36 14.55
N SER A 86 6.31 -9.20 13.24
CA SER A 86 5.39 -8.25 12.64
C SER A 86 4.58 -8.85 11.50
N GLU A 87 3.34 -8.38 11.37
CA GLU A 87 2.42 -8.76 10.30
C GLU A 87 1.85 -7.49 9.66
N GLY A 88 1.74 -7.49 8.34
CA GLY A 88 1.22 -6.34 7.62
C GLY A 88 0.69 -6.67 6.23
N ILE A 89 0.10 -5.68 5.58
CA ILE A 89 -0.36 -5.76 4.20
C ILE A 89 0.36 -4.69 3.39
N LEU A 90 1.01 -5.13 2.32
CA LEU A 90 1.57 -4.25 1.29
C LEU A 90 0.55 -4.09 0.17
N TYR A 91 0.39 -2.87 -0.26
CA TYR A 91 -0.50 -2.48 -1.33
C TYR A 91 0.29 -1.68 -2.37
N THR A 92 0.57 -2.28 -3.54
CA THR A 92 1.34 -1.60 -4.59
C THR A 92 0.43 -0.93 -5.60
N PHE A 93 0.83 0.26 -6.09
CA PHE A 93 0.08 0.99 -7.11
C PHE A 93 1.01 1.92 -7.92
N ASP A 94 0.72 2.04 -9.20
CA ASP A 94 1.52 2.85 -10.12
C ASP A 94 0.87 4.21 -10.40
N ASP A 95 -0.47 4.27 -10.43
CA ASP A 95 -1.20 5.49 -10.78
C ASP A 95 -1.97 6.06 -9.57
N PRO A 96 -1.48 7.17 -9.00
CA PRO A 96 -2.18 7.86 -7.92
C PRO A 96 -3.53 8.48 -8.35
N LYS A 97 -3.78 8.65 -9.65
CA LYS A 97 -5.08 9.12 -10.18
C LYS A 97 -6.20 8.10 -10.01
N ALA A 98 -5.87 6.85 -9.61
CA ALA A 98 -6.87 5.86 -9.22
C ALA A 98 -7.68 6.26 -7.98
N PHE A 99 -7.18 7.21 -7.15
CA PHE A 99 -8.00 7.94 -6.18
C PHE A 99 -9.07 8.77 -6.91
N CYS A 100 -10.15 9.15 -6.21
CA CYS A 100 -11.15 10.06 -6.78
C CYS A 100 -10.46 11.26 -7.45
N TYR A 101 -10.55 11.34 -8.79
CA TYR A 101 -9.78 12.28 -9.61
C TYR A 101 -9.99 13.73 -9.20
N ASP A 102 -11.23 14.10 -8.91
CA ASP A 102 -11.56 15.48 -8.52
C ASP A 102 -10.93 15.84 -7.19
N ARG A 103 -11.00 14.94 -6.20
CA ARG A 103 -10.39 15.14 -4.90
C ARG A 103 -8.87 15.14 -4.96
N TYR A 104 -8.30 14.23 -5.74
CA TYR A 104 -6.86 14.21 -6.00
C TYR A 104 -6.37 15.53 -6.59
N THR A 105 -7.05 16.04 -7.61
CA THR A 105 -6.72 17.31 -8.25
C THR A 105 -6.90 18.50 -7.30
N TYR A 106 -7.91 18.46 -6.44
CA TYR A 106 -8.14 19.47 -5.43
C TYR A 106 -6.99 19.52 -4.41
N ILE A 107 -6.58 18.36 -3.87
CA ILE A 107 -5.48 18.26 -2.90
C ILE A 107 -4.19 18.82 -3.51
N LEU A 108 -3.84 18.40 -4.71
CA LEU A 108 -2.63 18.89 -5.40
C LEU A 108 -2.56 20.40 -5.54
N LYS A 109 -3.70 21.03 -5.77
CA LYS A 109 -3.76 22.48 -6.01
C LYS A 109 -3.88 23.30 -4.74
N ASN A 110 -4.50 22.77 -3.69
CA ASN A 110 -4.96 23.57 -2.56
C ASN A 110 -4.37 23.13 -1.21
N VAL A 111 -3.78 21.94 -1.12
CA VAL A 111 -3.21 21.44 0.13
C VAL A 111 -1.69 21.28 -0.06
N PRO A 112 -0.86 21.97 0.73
CA PRO A 112 0.59 21.88 0.59
C PRO A 112 1.10 20.47 0.96
N PRO A 113 2.22 20.02 0.36
CA PRO A 113 2.88 18.80 0.80
C PRO A 113 3.37 18.97 2.24
N PRO A 114 3.34 17.93 3.07
CA PRO A 114 3.91 18.00 4.41
C PRO A 114 5.44 18.10 4.34
N LEU A 115 6.04 18.80 5.30
CA LEU A 115 7.51 18.87 5.43
C LEU A 115 8.11 17.53 5.88
N ILE A 116 7.40 16.81 6.74
CA ILE A 116 7.73 15.47 7.26
C ILE A 116 6.43 14.68 7.25
N SER A 117 6.52 13.42 6.80
CA SER A 117 5.38 12.52 6.84
C SER A 117 5.35 11.76 8.17
N GLU A 118 4.17 11.58 8.72
CA GLU A 118 3.92 10.74 9.89
C GLU A 118 3.08 9.53 9.51
N PRO A 119 3.24 8.39 10.20
CA PRO A 119 2.35 7.25 10.01
C PRO A 119 0.89 7.65 10.29
N LEU A 120 0.00 7.27 9.39
CA LEU A 120 -1.42 7.53 9.54
C LEU A 120 -2.09 6.39 10.32
N LYS A 121 -3.07 6.73 11.16
CA LYS A 121 -3.86 5.72 11.88
C LYS A 121 -4.82 5.01 10.94
N ILE A 122 -4.88 3.68 11.03
CA ILE A 122 -5.87 2.86 10.33
C ILE A 122 -7.23 3.09 10.97
N LYS A 123 -8.16 3.71 10.24
CA LYS A 123 -9.53 3.95 10.71
C LYS A 123 -10.33 2.64 10.76
N PRO A 124 -11.38 2.55 11.59
CA PRO A 124 -12.14 1.30 11.79
C PRO A 124 -12.63 0.66 10.48
N GLU A 125 -13.08 1.47 9.54
CA GLU A 125 -13.61 1.01 8.25
C GLU A 125 -12.50 0.41 7.36
N ILE A 126 -11.31 1.02 7.39
CA ILE A 126 -10.13 0.49 6.71
C ILE A 126 -9.70 -0.82 7.37
N LYS A 127 -9.76 -0.92 8.70
CA LYS A 127 -9.44 -2.14 9.42
C LYS A 127 -10.35 -3.29 9.01
N LEU A 128 -11.65 -3.09 8.95
CA LEU A 128 -12.62 -4.08 8.47
C LEU A 128 -12.33 -4.52 7.03
N PHE A 129 -11.99 -3.57 6.17
CA PHE A 129 -11.57 -3.86 4.80
C PHE A 129 -10.33 -4.75 4.77
N LEU A 130 -9.28 -4.42 5.55
CA LEU A 130 -8.03 -5.18 5.60
C LEU A 130 -8.24 -6.59 6.17
N GLU A 131 -9.10 -6.77 7.17
CA GLU A 131 -9.50 -8.09 7.69
C GLU A 131 -10.16 -8.94 6.60
N GLY A 132 -11.07 -8.34 5.81
CA GLY A 132 -11.68 -9.00 4.65
C GLY A 132 -10.65 -9.38 3.60
N VAL A 133 -9.72 -8.48 3.25
CA VAL A 133 -8.65 -8.75 2.28
C VAL A 133 -7.74 -9.87 2.76
N THR A 134 -7.36 -9.88 4.05
CA THR A 134 -6.51 -10.93 4.63
C THR A 134 -7.13 -12.32 4.46
N SER A 135 -8.45 -12.45 4.59
CA SER A 135 -9.13 -13.73 4.38
C SER A 135 -8.99 -14.25 2.95
N TYR A 136 -8.91 -13.36 1.96
CA TYR A 136 -8.69 -13.74 0.55
C TYR A 136 -7.22 -14.07 0.27
N LEU A 137 -6.27 -13.34 0.88
CA LEU A 137 -4.84 -13.55 0.64
C LEU A 137 -4.33 -14.90 1.18
N ASN A 138 -5.07 -15.51 2.10
CA ASN A 138 -4.78 -16.86 2.61
C ASN A 138 -5.28 -18.00 1.71
N ILE A 139 -5.86 -17.68 0.54
CA ILE A 139 -6.34 -18.66 -0.44
C ILE A 139 -5.28 -18.82 -1.53
N ASP A 140 -4.94 -20.05 -1.88
CA ASP A 140 -3.90 -20.38 -2.88
C ASP A 140 -4.14 -19.77 -4.27
N LYS A 141 -5.40 -19.48 -4.59
CA LYS A 141 -5.79 -18.88 -5.87
C LYS A 141 -6.78 -17.76 -5.65
N ILE A 142 -6.38 -16.55 -5.98
CA ILE A 142 -7.23 -15.37 -5.90
C ILE A 142 -7.55 -14.90 -7.32
N CYS A 143 -8.82 -14.58 -7.57
CA CYS A 143 -9.24 -13.98 -8.83
C CYS A 143 -8.63 -12.57 -8.97
N LYS A 144 -7.93 -12.33 -10.09
CA LYS A 144 -7.30 -11.03 -10.40
C LYS A 144 -8.33 -9.90 -10.39
N GLU A 145 -9.50 -10.12 -10.98
CA GLU A 145 -10.59 -9.15 -11.00
C GLU A 145 -11.06 -8.78 -9.58
N LEU A 146 -11.13 -9.77 -8.67
CA LEU A 146 -11.48 -9.51 -7.27
C LEU A 146 -10.44 -8.60 -6.60
N LEU A 147 -9.15 -8.83 -6.83
CA LEU A 147 -8.08 -7.99 -6.29
C LEU A 147 -8.13 -6.57 -6.86
N GLU A 148 -8.44 -6.42 -8.15
CA GLU A 148 -8.62 -5.10 -8.76
C GLU A 148 -9.83 -4.35 -8.17
N PHE A 149 -10.94 -5.04 -7.90
CA PHE A 149 -12.06 -4.45 -7.17
C PHE A 149 -11.68 -4.04 -5.75
N LYS A 150 -10.93 -4.89 -5.03
CA LYS A 150 -10.45 -4.57 -3.67
C LYS A 150 -9.49 -3.39 -3.67
N ARG A 151 -8.65 -3.25 -4.70
CA ARG A 151 -7.78 -2.08 -4.87
C ARG A 151 -8.60 -0.80 -5.04
N LYS A 152 -9.60 -0.80 -5.90
CA LYS A 152 -10.49 0.34 -6.09
C LYS A 152 -11.27 0.68 -4.82
N GLU A 153 -11.79 -0.35 -4.13
CA GLU A 153 -12.49 -0.17 -2.85
C GLU A 153 -11.60 0.54 -1.83
N LEU A 154 -10.34 0.13 -1.67
CA LEU A 154 -9.40 0.81 -0.77
C LEU A 154 -9.26 2.29 -1.08
N TYR A 155 -9.12 2.66 -2.36
CA TYR A 155 -8.98 4.06 -2.76
C TYR A 155 -10.20 4.89 -2.39
N TYR A 156 -11.40 4.36 -2.63
CA TYR A 156 -12.63 5.05 -2.23
C TYR A 156 -12.76 5.16 -0.72
N LEU A 157 -12.39 4.13 0.03
CA LEU A 157 -12.39 4.16 1.48
C LEU A 157 -11.39 5.21 2.01
N LEU A 158 -10.16 5.24 1.49
CA LEU A 158 -9.18 6.26 1.85
C LEU A 158 -9.71 7.67 1.53
N ALA A 159 -10.25 7.86 0.33
CA ALA A 159 -10.82 9.14 -0.07
C ALA A 159 -12.05 9.54 0.77
N HIS A 160 -12.81 8.60 1.30
CA HIS A 160 -14.01 8.90 2.09
C HIS A 160 -13.70 9.19 3.56
N TYR A 161 -12.78 8.45 4.16
CA TYR A 161 -12.56 8.48 5.61
C TYR A 161 -11.40 9.37 6.05
N TYR A 162 -10.45 9.72 5.17
CA TYR A 162 -9.33 10.59 5.51
C TYR A 162 -9.54 12.00 5.00
N THR A 163 -9.04 12.99 5.75
CA THR A 163 -9.08 14.40 5.35
C THR A 163 -8.10 14.68 4.22
N ASP A 164 -8.26 15.82 3.55
CA ASP A 164 -7.35 16.24 2.48
C ASP A 164 -5.91 16.43 3.00
N TYR A 165 -5.74 16.87 4.23
CA TYR A 165 -4.43 17.01 4.88
C TYR A 165 -3.78 15.65 5.16
N GLU A 166 -4.55 14.64 5.63
CA GLU A 166 -4.04 13.28 5.84
C GLU A 166 -3.67 12.60 4.51
N LEU A 167 -4.40 12.88 3.43
CA LEU A 167 -4.12 12.33 2.10
C LEU A 167 -3.02 13.09 1.34
N SER A 168 -2.70 14.33 1.74
CA SER A 168 -1.70 15.14 1.06
C SER A 168 -0.35 14.45 0.86
N PRO A 169 0.24 13.74 1.86
CA PRO A 169 1.46 12.98 1.65
C PRO A 169 1.32 11.95 0.53
N ILE A 170 0.21 11.20 0.55
CA ILE A 170 -0.05 10.13 -0.44
C ILE A 170 -0.13 10.73 -1.85
N VAL A 171 -0.85 11.85 -1.98
CA VAL A 171 -1.08 12.51 -3.28
C VAL A 171 0.20 13.15 -3.81
N HIS A 172 0.94 13.90 -3.00
CA HIS A 172 2.12 14.61 -3.44
C HIS A 172 3.32 13.69 -3.67
N LEU A 173 3.60 12.76 -2.75
CA LEU A 173 4.75 11.86 -2.86
C LEU A 173 4.63 10.90 -4.04
N SER A 174 3.43 10.42 -4.32
CA SER A 174 3.20 9.53 -5.47
C SER A 174 3.43 10.20 -6.84
N LEU A 175 3.53 11.54 -6.90
CA LEU A 175 3.77 12.29 -8.14
C LEU A 175 5.20 12.77 -8.34
N ILE A 176 5.95 13.02 -7.27
CA ILE A 176 7.27 13.66 -7.35
C ILE A 176 8.19 12.92 -8.31
N HIS A 177 8.06 11.62 -8.40
CA HIS A 177 8.92 10.77 -9.23
C HIS A 177 8.38 10.47 -10.64
N ILE A 178 7.14 10.84 -10.96
CA ILE A 178 6.60 10.72 -12.33
C ILE A 178 7.07 11.89 -13.21
N SER A 179 7.47 13.01 -12.62
CA SER A 179 7.84 14.24 -13.34
C SER A 179 9.32 14.40 -13.66
N GLU A 180 10.21 13.50 -13.23
CA GLU A 180 11.59 13.48 -13.74
C GLU A 180 11.66 12.74 -15.09
N PRO A 181 11.74 13.47 -16.23
CA PRO A 181 12.05 12.80 -17.49
C PRO A 181 13.44 12.21 -17.34
N THR A 182 13.56 10.90 -17.53
CA THR A 182 14.85 10.24 -17.73
C THR A 182 15.61 11.00 -18.81
N ARG A 183 16.50 11.91 -18.44
CA ARG A 183 17.50 12.42 -19.35
C ARG A 183 18.39 11.24 -19.72
N ARG A 184 18.03 10.58 -20.82
CA ARG A 184 18.94 9.67 -21.49
C ARG A 184 20.08 10.54 -22.04
N SER A 185 21.22 10.44 -21.41
CA SER A 185 22.52 10.80 -21.97
C SER A 185 23.00 9.71 -22.90
#